data_19949d4b6fa48f09bd7f09eb3e7dbb32
#
_entry.id   19949d4b6fa48f09bd7f09eb3e7dbb32
#
_cell.length_a   1.000
_cell.length_b   1.000
_cell.length_c   1.000
_cell.angle_alpha   90.00
_cell.angle_beta   90.00
_cell.angle_gamma   90.00
#
_symmetry.space_group_name_H-M   'P 1'
#
loop_
_entity.id
_entity.type
_entity.pdbx_description
1 polymer ?
#
loop_
_entity_poly.entity_id
_entity_poly.type
_entity_poly.pdbx_seq_one_letter_code
_entity_poly.pdbx_strand_id
1 'polypeptide(L)'
;MLFRSPILCYDYGISHAYVDGDVDIPSAQNVVINSKIQHAASTNSIDTLLVQQSMARPFLAALIRRLLEEYKIQVIGCPKTVALMGQMAMTGHEAVTPATEEDWHRQFQAPILAIKMVADLDEALAHIAGHGPCLTAVIATSDYNAAMRFSREVDATAVMVNASSRLNSGDGYGMGPDIGLNLSKVQTRGPIGLEQLTNEKYVAFGAGQLRHPHPVPETYEDAIMLKRA
;
A
#
# COMPACT_ATOMS: atom_id res chain seq x y z
N MET A 1 16.47 -3.53 26.94
CA MET A 1 17.05 -2.22 26.56
C MET A 1 15.91 -1.22 26.56
N LEU A 2 15.96 -0.21 27.41
CA LEU A 2 14.93 0.83 27.48
C LEU A 2 15.29 1.92 26.48
N PHE A 3 14.59 1.97 25.34
CA PHE A 3 14.72 3.09 24.41
C PHE A 3 14.10 4.34 25.03
N ARG A 4 14.86 5.42 25.11
CA ARG A 4 14.42 6.71 25.65
C ARG A 4 13.96 7.70 24.57
N SER A 5 14.11 7.33 23.30
CA SER A 5 13.74 8.16 22.16
C SER A 5 12.71 7.46 21.31
N PRO A 6 11.72 8.16 20.77
CA PRO A 6 10.84 7.62 19.74
C PRO A 6 11.68 7.23 18.52
N ILE A 7 11.32 6.13 17.89
CA ILE A 7 11.99 5.61 16.70
C ILE A 7 10.97 5.59 15.57
N LEU A 8 11.31 6.25 14.47
CA LEU A 8 10.60 6.10 13.20
C LEU A 8 11.35 5.05 12.39
N CYS A 9 10.67 3.95 12.09
CA CYS A 9 11.22 2.89 11.25
C CYS A 9 10.41 2.81 9.96
N TYR A 10 11.07 2.55 8.85
CA TYR A 10 10.39 1.97 7.70
C TYR A 10 10.78 0.49 7.65
N ASP A 11 9.75 -0.36 7.69
CA ASP A 11 9.90 -1.79 7.70
C ASP A 11 9.62 -2.38 6.32
N TYR A 12 9.96 -3.65 6.19
CA TYR A 12 9.62 -4.48 5.08
C TYR A 12 8.10 -4.60 4.91
N GLY A 13 7.59 -4.32 3.72
CA GLY A 13 6.17 -4.43 3.40
C GLY A 13 5.93 -4.73 1.93
N ILE A 14 4.98 -5.61 1.66
CA ILE A 14 4.66 -6.08 0.32
C ILE A 14 3.61 -5.18 -0.31
N SER A 15 3.82 -4.80 -1.56
CA SER A 15 2.83 -4.04 -2.33
C SER A 15 2.04 -4.96 -3.24
N HIS A 16 0.70 -4.92 -3.12
CA HIS A 16 -0.23 -5.77 -3.84
C HIS A 16 -1.08 -4.97 -4.82
N ALA A 17 -1.43 -5.59 -5.95
CA ALA A 17 -2.47 -5.09 -6.83
C ALA A 17 -3.52 -6.18 -7.06
N TYR A 18 -4.80 -5.83 -6.97
CA TYR A 18 -5.92 -6.71 -7.30
C TYR A 18 -6.67 -6.16 -8.51
N VAL A 19 -6.91 -7.02 -9.48
CA VAL A 19 -7.73 -6.74 -10.67
C VAL A 19 -9.03 -7.52 -10.56
N ASP A 20 -10.10 -6.76 -10.46
CA ASP A 20 -11.47 -7.26 -10.29
C ASP A 20 -12.08 -7.82 -11.59
N GLY A 21 -13.23 -8.49 -11.48
CA GLY A 21 -13.94 -9.06 -12.60
C GLY A 21 -14.65 -8.02 -13.49
N ASP A 22 -14.97 -6.86 -12.93
CA ASP A 22 -15.52 -5.72 -13.65
C ASP A 22 -14.50 -4.60 -13.71
N VAL A 23 -13.76 -4.52 -14.80
CA VAL A 23 -12.68 -3.55 -14.97
C VAL A 23 -12.48 -3.16 -16.43
N ASP A 24 -12.09 -1.91 -16.66
CA ASP A 24 -11.55 -1.48 -17.95
C ASP A 24 -10.12 -2.04 -18.12
N ILE A 25 -9.99 -3.06 -18.97
CA ILE A 25 -8.75 -3.80 -19.15
C ILE A 25 -7.57 -2.91 -19.53
N PRO A 26 -7.67 -2.00 -20.54
CA PRO A 26 -6.56 -1.12 -20.91
C PRO A 26 -6.07 -0.24 -19.77
N SER A 27 -6.99 0.36 -19.03
CA SER A 27 -6.68 1.21 -17.87
C SER A 27 -5.99 0.41 -16.77
N ALA A 28 -6.57 -0.75 -16.39
CA ALA A 28 -6.00 -1.62 -15.37
C ALA A 28 -4.60 -2.13 -15.74
N GLN A 29 -4.37 -2.48 -17.00
CA GLN A 29 -3.03 -2.87 -17.48
C GLN A 29 -2.04 -1.73 -17.34
N ASN A 30 -2.43 -0.50 -17.69
CA ASN A 30 -1.56 0.68 -17.55
C ASN A 30 -1.22 0.95 -16.07
N VAL A 31 -2.21 0.83 -15.17
CA VAL A 31 -2.01 0.95 -13.72
C VAL A 31 -1.00 -0.08 -13.22
N VAL A 32 -1.19 -1.37 -13.56
CA VAL A 32 -0.30 -2.46 -13.14
C VAL A 32 1.11 -2.27 -13.72
N ILE A 33 1.22 -1.99 -15.02
CA ILE A 33 2.52 -1.76 -15.66
C ILE A 33 3.24 -0.60 -14.99
N ASN A 34 2.61 0.57 -14.87
CA ASN A 34 3.22 1.74 -14.23
C ASN A 34 3.64 1.44 -12.78
N SER A 35 2.79 0.74 -12.03
CA SER A 35 3.08 0.33 -10.65
C SER A 35 4.34 -0.54 -10.52
N LYS A 36 4.74 -1.23 -11.59
CA LYS A 36 5.95 -2.06 -11.59
C LYS A 36 7.16 -1.42 -12.26
N ILE A 37 6.97 -0.84 -13.45
CA ILE A 37 8.10 -0.45 -14.29
C ILE A 37 8.68 0.92 -13.96
N GLN A 38 7.88 1.84 -13.41
CA GLN A 38 8.31 3.23 -13.18
C GLN A 38 9.55 3.28 -12.27
N HIS A 39 9.63 2.41 -11.26
CA HIS A 39 10.83 2.20 -10.45
C HIS A 39 10.73 0.86 -9.72
N ALA A 40 11.14 -0.22 -10.38
CA ALA A 40 10.96 -1.59 -9.88
C ALA A 40 11.67 -1.88 -8.54
N ALA A 41 12.72 -1.15 -8.22
CA ALA A 41 13.46 -1.28 -6.96
C ALA A 41 12.85 -0.51 -5.78
N SER A 42 11.81 0.31 -6.01
CA SER A 42 11.16 1.06 -4.95
C SER A 42 10.24 0.18 -4.12
N THR A 43 10.14 0.48 -2.83
CA THR A 43 9.31 -0.27 -1.88
C THR A 43 7.81 -0.23 -2.19
N ASN A 44 7.31 0.85 -2.82
CA ASN A 44 5.93 0.97 -3.27
C ASN A 44 5.68 0.46 -4.70
N SER A 45 6.68 -0.17 -5.34
CA SER A 45 6.48 -0.96 -6.55
C SER A 45 5.72 -2.24 -6.19
N ILE A 46 4.74 -2.64 -7.01
CA ILE A 46 3.99 -3.86 -6.71
C ILE A 46 4.88 -5.10 -6.79
N ASP A 47 4.71 -5.99 -5.82
CA ASP A 47 5.38 -7.28 -5.76
C ASP A 47 4.45 -8.40 -6.24
N THR A 48 3.18 -8.34 -5.84
CA THR A 48 2.17 -9.35 -6.16
C THR A 48 0.98 -8.74 -6.88
N LEU A 49 0.60 -9.38 -7.98
CA LEU A 49 -0.62 -9.10 -8.75
C LEU A 49 -1.62 -10.24 -8.55
N LEU A 50 -2.77 -9.90 -7.98
CA LEU A 50 -3.91 -10.79 -7.84
C LEU A 50 -4.91 -10.48 -8.95
N VAL A 51 -5.35 -11.51 -9.69
CA VAL A 51 -6.28 -11.32 -10.80
C VAL A 51 -7.48 -12.23 -10.61
N GLN A 52 -8.68 -11.66 -10.64
CA GLN A 52 -9.89 -12.46 -10.56
C GLN A 52 -9.98 -13.44 -11.73
N GLN A 53 -10.33 -14.69 -11.42
CA GLN A 53 -10.28 -15.80 -12.36
C GLN A 53 -11.12 -15.55 -13.62
N SER A 54 -12.28 -14.88 -13.49
CA SER A 54 -13.16 -14.54 -14.63
C SER A 54 -12.46 -13.61 -15.64
N MET A 55 -11.59 -12.71 -15.16
CA MET A 55 -10.88 -11.73 -15.97
C MET A 55 -9.48 -12.20 -16.40
N ALA A 56 -8.97 -13.30 -15.82
CA ALA A 56 -7.57 -13.68 -15.97
C ALA A 56 -7.14 -13.87 -17.44
N ARG A 57 -7.94 -14.58 -18.24
CA ARG A 57 -7.57 -14.86 -19.64
C ARG A 57 -7.44 -13.60 -20.51
N PRO A 58 -8.44 -12.74 -20.62
CA PRO A 58 -8.34 -11.53 -21.45
C PRO A 58 -7.31 -10.53 -20.90
N PHE A 59 -7.18 -10.41 -19.56
CA PHE A 59 -6.27 -9.47 -18.93
C PHE A 59 -4.81 -9.88 -19.04
N LEU A 60 -4.48 -11.13 -18.67
CA LEU A 60 -3.10 -11.60 -18.61
C LEU A 60 -2.47 -11.82 -19.97
N ALA A 61 -3.25 -12.16 -21.01
CA ALA A 61 -2.72 -12.42 -22.34
C ALA A 61 -1.88 -11.25 -22.89
N ALA A 62 -2.40 -10.05 -22.85
CA ALA A 62 -1.70 -8.86 -23.32
C ALA A 62 -0.69 -8.34 -22.29
N LEU A 63 -1.03 -8.38 -21.00
CA LEU A 63 -0.18 -7.88 -19.92
C LEU A 63 1.16 -8.62 -19.87
N ILE A 64 1.13 -9.96 -19.79
CA ILE A 64 2.34 -10.76 -19.62
C ILE A 64 3.28 -10.59 -20.80
N ARG A 65 2.74 -10.57 -22.03
CA ARG A 65 3.56 -10.29 -23.22
C ARG A 65 4.29 -8.94 -23.11
N ARG A 66 3.58 -7.88 -22.72
CA ARG A 66 4.19 -6.56 -22.53
C ARG A 66 5.24 -6.56 -21.43
N LEU A 67 4.96 -7.21 -20.29
CA LEU A 67 5.93 -7.31 -19.20
C LEU A 67 7.22 -8.01 -19.62
N LEU A 68 7.12 -9.13 -20.35
CA LEU A 68 8.28 -9.92 -20.79
C LEU A 68 9.03 -9.29 -21.94
N GLU A 69 8.32 -8.90 -23.01
CA GLU A 69 8.96 -8.47 -24.27
C GLU A 69 9.38 -7.00 -24.25
N GLU A 70 8.49 -6.11 -23.77
CA GLU A 70 8.75 -4.67 -23.79
C GLU A 70 9.57 -4.23 -22.56
N TYR A 71 9.19 -4.70 -21.36
CA TYR A 71 9.75 -4.18 -20.10
C TYR A 71 10.76 -5.09 -19.42
N LYS A 72 10.95 -6.31 -19.92
CA LYS A 72 11.91 -7.29 -19.37
C LYS A 72 11.69 -7.59 -17.89
N ILE A 73 10.42 -7.60 -17.46
CA ILE A 73 10.02 -7.99 -16.11
C ILE A 73 9.94 -9.50 -16.06
N GLN A 74 10.62 -10.11 -15.10
CA GLN A 74 10.47 -11.53 -14.81
C GLN A 74 9.09 -11.77 -14.18
N VAL A 75 8.35 -12.74 -14.71
CA VAL A 75 7.03 -13.09 -14.19
C VAL A 75 7.12 -14.46 -13.53
N ILE A 76 6.66 -14.54 -12.28
CA ILE A 76 6.44 -15.80 -11.56
C ILE A 76 4.94 -15.97 -11.33
N GLY A 77 4.43 -17.19 -11.36
CA GLY A 77 2.98 -17.41 -11.33
C GLY A 77 2.55 -18.58 -10.46
N CYS A 78 1.37 -18.48 -9.86
CA CYS A 78 0.76 -19.63 -9.22
C CYS A 78 0.49 -20.75 -10.26
N PRO A 79 0.25 -22.01 -9.84
CA PRO A 79 0.01 -23.11 -10.77
C PRO A 79 -1.10 -22.83 -11.80
N LYS A 80 -2.18 -22.14 -11.38
CA LYS A 80 -3.28 -21.74 -12.29
C LYS A 80 -2.80 -20.74 -13.34
N THR A 81 -1.96 -19.77 -12.96
CA THR A 81 -1.41 -18.78 -13.89
C THR A 81 -0.48 -19.45 -14.91
N VAL A 82 0.42 -20.30 -14.47
CA VAL A 82 1.34 -21.05 -15.34
C VAL A 82 0.57 -21.95 -16.33
N ALA A 83 -0.44 -22.68 -15.84
CA ALA A 83 -1.29 -23.52 -16.68
C ALA A 83 -2.07 -22.70 -17.73
N LEU A 84 -2.61 -21.54 -17.35
CA LEU A 84 -3.30 -20.65 -18.27
C LEU A 84 -2.37 -20.16 -19.39
N MET A 85 -1.14 -19.78 -19.05
CA MET A 85 -0.14 -19.34 -20.04
C MET A 85 0.24 -20.46 -21.01
N GLY A 86 0.44 -21.68 -20.51
CA GLY A 86 0.68 -22.86 -21.34
C GLY A 86 -0.46 -23.15 -22.32
N GLN A 87 -1.71 -23.05 -21.88
CA GLN A 87 -2.90 -23.24 -22.73
C GLN A 87 -3.05 -22.19 -23.83
N MET A 88 -2.57 -20.98 -23.59
CA MET A 88 -2.63 -19.89 -24.58
C MET A 88 -1.55 -20.00 -25.65
N ALA A 89 -0.63 -20.98 -25.54
CA ALA A 89 0.49 -21.18 -26.46
C ALA A 89 1.24 -19.87 -26.81
N MET A 90 1.34 -18.96 -25.85
CA MET A 90 1.96 -17.67 -26.05
C MET A 90 3.46 -17.82 -26.23
N THR A 91 4.02 -17.13 -27.20
CA THR A 91 5.49 -16.99 -27.33
C THR A 91 6.04 -16.44 -26.01
N GLY A 92 6.99 -17.12 -25.40
CA GLY A 92 7.54 -16.71 -24.10
C GLY A 92 6.81 -17.26 -22.87
N HIS A 93 5.83 -18.16 -23.00
CA HIS A 93 5.18 -18.79 -21.83
C HIS A 93 6.19 -19.55 -20.93
N GLU A 94 7.28 -20.03 -21.49
CA GLU A 94 8.40 -20.65 -20.75
C GLU A 94 9.11 -19.66 -19.82
N ALA A 95 8.93 -18.36 -20.06
CA ALA A 95 9.49 -17.31 -19.19
C ALA A 95 8.65 -17.03 -17.92
N VAL A 96 7.43 -17.61 -17.82
CA VAL A 96 6.64 -17.57 -16.58
C VAL A 96 7.00 -18.80 -15.75
N THR A 97 7.76 -18.58 -14.69
CA THR A 97 8.21 -19.65 -13.81
C THR A 97 7.21 -19.86 -12.66
N PRO A 98 7.11 -21.08 -12.11
CA PRO A 98 6.27 -21.34 -10.94
C PRO A 98 6.74 -20.52 -9.74
N ALA A 99 5.80 -19.87 -9.04
CA ALA A 99 6.05 -19.22 -7.77
C ALA A 99 6.12 -20.27 -6.64
N THR A 100 6.99 -20.03 -5.68
CA THR A 100 7.06 -20.78 -4.42
C THR A 100 6.23 -20.07 -3.36
N GLU A 101 5.99 -20.74 -2.22
CA GLU A 101 5.27 -20.10 -1.10
C GLU A 101 6.03 -18.89 -0.53
N GLU A 102 7.36 -18.94 -0.53
CA GLU A 102 8.21 -17.85 -0.07
C GLU A 102 8.09 -16.59 -0.93
N ASP A 103 7.81 -16.74 -2.22
CA ASP A 103 7.67 -15.60 -3.14
C ASP A 103 6.48 -14.71 -2.79
N TRP A 104 5.42 -15.25 -2.18
CA TRP A 104 4.27 -14.47 -1.74
C TRP A 104 4.55 -13.62 -0.51
N HIS A 105 5.60 -13.92 0.24
CA HIS A 105 6.06 -13.18 1.42
C HIS A 105 7.22 -12.22 1.10
N ARG A 106 7.55 -12.05 -0.19
CA ARG A 106 8.76 -11.35 -0.58
C ARG A 106 8.47 -9.97 -1.18
N GLN A 107 9.16 -8.97 -0.67
CA GLN A 107 9.33 -7.69 -1.37
C GLN A 107 10.52 -7.83 -2.32
N PHE A 108 10.27 -7.82 -3.62
CA PHE A 108 11.32 -8.15 -4.60
C PHE A 108 12.35 -7.03 -4.77
N GLN A 109 11.93 -5.79 -4.75
CA GLN A 109 12.78 -4.62 -5.08
C GLN A 109 13.61 -4.84 -6.35
N ALA A 110 13.02 -5.51 -7.32
CA ALA A 110 13.62 -5.98 -8.55
C ALA A 110 12.56 -6.02 -9.67
N PRO A 111 12.96 -6.15 -10.95
CA PRO A 111 12.03 -6.31 -12.06
C PRO A 111 11.39 -7.71 -12.08
N ILE A 112 10.77 -8.10 -10.98
CA ILE A 112 10.07 -9.38 -10.77
C ILE A 112 8.65 -9.08 -10.33
N LEU A 113 7.66 -9.76 -10.90
CA LEU A 113 6.25 -9.66 -10.53
C LEU A 113 5.66 -11.06 -10.31
N ALA A 114 5.13 -11.29 -9.12
CA ALA A 114 4.38 -12.51 -8.81
C ALA A 114 2.90 -12.33 -9.22
N ILE A 115 2.33 -13.33 -9.91
CA ILE A 115 0.94 -13.30 -10.38
C ILE A 115 0.15 -14.49 -9.84
N LYS A 116 -0.93 -14.21 -9.13
CA LYS A 116 -1.85 -15.21 -8.60
C LYS A 116 -3.28 -14.99 -9.10
N MET A 117 -3.89 -16.03 -9.59
CA MET A 117 -5.33 -16.05 -9.89
C MET A 117 -6.12 -16.34 -8.63
N VAL A 118 -7.09 -15.50 -8.33
CA VAL A 118 -8.00 -15.61 -7.18
C VAL A 118 -9.45 -15.76 -7.66
N ALA A 119 -10.29 -16.39 -6.87
CA ALA A 119 -11.70 -16.59 -7.22
C ALA A 119 -12.47 -15.26 -7.22
N ASP A 120 -12.25 -14.45 -6.19
CA ASP A 120 -13.01 -13.22 -5.92
C ASP A 120 -12.21 -12.25 -5.03
N LEU A 121 -12.87 -11.18 -4.62
CA LEU A 121 -12.34 -10.17 -3.70
C LEU A 121 -12.03 -10.75 -2.31
N ASP A 122 -12.79 -11.74 -1.83
CA ASP A 122 -12.58 -12.34 -0.52
C ASP A 122 -11.25 -13.11 -0.48
N GLU A 123 -10.96 -13.90 -1.51
CA GLU A 123 -9.68 -14.59 -1.63
C GLU A 123 -8.52 -13.60 -1.79
N ALA A 124 -8.73 -12.48 -2.50
CA ALA A 124 -7.71 -11.44 -2.63
C ALA A 124 -7.39 -10.79 -1.29
N LEU A 125 -8.39 -10.40 -0.52
CA LEU A 125 -8.23 -9.82 0.82
C LEU A 125 -7.56 -10.80 1.79
N ALA A 126 -7.99 -12.07 1.76
CA ALA A 126 -7.38 -13.13 2.57
C ALA A 126 -5.90 -13.34 2.21
N HIS A 127 -5.56 -13.31 0.92
CA HIS A 127 -4.18 -13.40 0.47
C HIS A 127 -3.33 -12.24 0.99
N ILE A 128 -3.80 -11.00 0.83
CA ILE A 128 -3.09 -9.80 1.30
C ILE A 128 -2.87 -9.87 2.81
N ALA A 129 -3.89 -10.26 3.57
CA ALA A 129 -3.80 -10.38 5.02
C ALA A 129 -2.86 -11.49 5.50
N GLY A 130 -2.76 -12.59 4.73
CA GLY A 130 -1.96 -13.77 5.09
C GLY A 130 -0.46 -13.67 4.76
N HIS A 131 -0.06 -12.75 3.87
CA HIS A 131 1.31 -12.74 3.32
C HIS A 131 2.16 -11.54 3.78
N GLY A 132 1.96 -11.11 5.01
CA GLY A 132 2.79 -10.10 5.67
C GLY A 132 2.18 -8.69 5.67
N PRO A 133 2.89 -7.71 6.21
CA PRO A 133 2.39 -6.35 6.26
C PRO A 133 2.30 -5.75 4.85
N CYS A 134 1.14 -5.18 4.51
CA CYS A 134 0.91 -4.55 3.22
C CYS A 134 1.33 -3.08 3.24
N LEU A 135 2.25 -2.71 2.33
CA LEU A 135 2.66 -1.32 2.17
C LEU A 135 1.65 -0.56 1.31
N THR A 136 1.47 -0.99 0.08
CA THR A 136 0.50 -0.37 -0.84
C THR A 136 -0.43 -1.43 -1.40
N ALA A 137 -1.73 -1.21 -1.28
CA ALA A 137 -2.76 -2.03 -1.89
C ALA A 137 -3.42 -1.26 -3.04
N VAL A 138 -3.43 -1.85 -4.22
CA VAL A 138 -4.11 -1.31 -5.40
C VAL A 138 -5.33 -2.17 -5.70
N ILE A 139 -6.47 -1.57 -6.02
CA ILE A 139 -7.59 -2.24 -6.67
C ILE A 139 -7.87 -1.58 -8.01
N ALA A 140 -8.00 -2.38 -9.06
CA ALA A 140 -8.52 -1.95 -10.35
C ALA A 140 -9.93 -2.55 -10.54
N THR A 141 -10.95 -1.72 -10.54
CA THR A 141 -12.36 -2.11 -10.65
C THR A 141 -13.22 -0.97 -11.16
N SER A 142 -14.31 -1.31 -11.86
CA SER A 142 -15.39 -0.37 -12.21
C SER A 142 -16.52 -0.41 -11.17
N ASP A 143 -16.54 -1.42 -10.28
CA ASP A 143 -17.54 -1.53 -9.22
C ASP A 143 -17.18 -0.66 -8.01
N TYR A 144 -18.00 0.37 -7.77
CA TYR A 144 -17.85 1.26 -6.62
C TYR A 144 -17.92 0.52 -5.28
N ASN A 145 -18.80 -0.49 -5.16
CA ASN A 145 -18.95 -1.24 -3.91
C ASN A 145 -17.70 -2.10 -3.62
N ALA A 146 -17.15 -2.75 -4.64
CA ALA A 146 -15.90 -3.50 -4.53
C ALA A 146 -14.73 -2.57 -4.12
N ALA A 147 -14.63 -1.39 -4.74
CA ALA A 147 -13.62 -0.39 -4.40
C ALA A 147 -13.73 0.07 -2.93
N MET A 148 -14.95 0.40 -2.49
CA MET A 148 -15.19 0.85 -1.11
C MET A 148 -14.99 -0.25 -0.09
N ARG A 149 -15.37 -1.50 -0.42
CA ARG A 149 -15.14 -2.65 0.44
C ARG A 149 -13.64 -2.94 0.59
N PHE A 150 -12.91 -3.01 -0.52
CA PHE A 150 -11.46 -3.18 -0.52
C PHE A 150 -10.76 -2.12 0.34
N SER A 151 -11.14 -0.84 0.15
CA SER A 151 -10.54 0.28 0.88
C SER A 151 -10.75 0.22 2.40
N ARG A 152 -11.84 -0.41 2.86
CA ARG A 152 -12.15 -0.54 4.30
C ARG A 152 -11.52 -1.78 4.92
N GLU A 153 -11.46 -2.88 4.19
CA GLU A 153 -11.08 -4.19 4.74
C GLU A 153 -9.57 -4.46 4.61
N VAL A 154 -8.89 -3.89 3.61
CA VAL A 154 -7.45 -4.11 3.45
C VAL A 154 -6.64 -3.33 4.49
N ASP A 155 -5.76 -4.03 5.20
CA ASP A 155 -4.82 -3.39 6.14
C ASP A 155 -3.52 -3.02 5.41
N ALA A 156 -3.53 -1.92 4.71
CA ALA A 156 -2.37 -1.37 4.00
C ALA A 156 -2.03 0.03 4.52
N THR A 157 -0.81 0.48 4.27
CA THR A 157 -0.39 1.85 4.57
C THR A 157 -1.11 2.85 3.66
N ALA A 158 -1.28 2.48 2.40
CA ALA A 158 -2.00 3.25 1.41
C ALA A 158 -2.85 2.34 0.52
N VAL A 159 -4.04 2.81 0.16
CA VAL A 159 -4.94 2.13 -0.76
C VAL A 159 -5.15 3.00 -1.99
N MET A 160 -4.92 2.43 -3.16
CA MET A 160 -5.09 3.08 -4.45
C MET A 160 -6.26 2.43 -5.19
N VAL A 161 -7.24 3.22 -5.57
CA VAL A 161 -8.35 2.78 -6.41
C VAL A 161 -8.10 3.29 -7.83
N ASN A 162 -7.97 2.38 -8.78
CA ASN A 162 -7.71 2.69 -10.20
C ASN A 162 -6.50 3.61 -10.43
N ALA A 163 -5.51 3.52 -9.55
CA ALA A 163 -4.33 4.38 -9.58
C ALA A 163 -3.06 3.58 -9.27
N SER A 164 -1.92 4.06 -9.76
CA SER A 164 -0.62 3.39 -9.57
C SER A 164 -0.17 3.41 -8.11
N SER A 165 0.40 2.30 -7.65
CA SER A 165 1.03 2.20 -6.33
C SER A 165 2.17 3.20 -6.14
N ARG A 166 2.77 3.67 -7.24
CA ARG A 166 3.85 4.65 -7.25
C ARG A 166 3.43 6.04 -6.75
N LEU A 167 2.13 6.30 -6.67
CA LEU A 167 1.60 7.53 -6.07
C LEU A 167 1.66 7.52 -4.53
N ASN A 168 1.94 6.37 -3.90
CA ASN A 168 2.18 6.31 -2.46
C ASN A 168 3.56 6.91 -2.12
N SER A 169 3.63 8.22 -2.07
CA SER A 169 4.81 9.01 -1.71
C SER A 169 4.39 10.35 -1.16
N GLY A 170 5.27 11.04 -0.44
CA GLY A 170 5.01 12.39 0.05
C GLY A 170 4.67 13.36 -1.08
N ASP A 171 5.41 13.31 -2.18
CA ASP A 171 5.13 14.15 -3.37
C ASP A 171 3.77 13.80 -4.00
N GLY A 172 3.43 12.51 -4.08
CA GLY A 172 2.15 12.04 -4.62
C GLY A 172 0.94 12.55 -3.82
N TYR A 173 1.11 12.75 -2.53
CA TYR A 173 0.08 13.28 -1.63
C TYR A 173 0.17 14.80 -1.41
N GLY A 174 1.13 15.49 -2.03
CA GLY A 174 1.34 16.92 -1.81
C GLY A 174 1.95 17.26 -0.43
N MET A 175 2.53 16.27 0.26
CA MET A 175 3.19 16.42 1.56
C MET A 175 4.66 16.83 1.45
N GLY A 176 5.18 16.93 0.21
CA GLY A 176 6.59 17.19 -0.07
C GLY A 176 7.46 15.94 -0.02
N PRO A 177 8.78 16.10 -0.09
CA PRO A 177 9.71 14.97 -0.15
C PRO A 177 9.66 14.12 1.12
N ASP A 178 9.75 12.81 0.95
CA ASP A 178 9.84 11.84 2.04
C ASP A 178 11.14 11.04 1.98
N ILE A 179 11.56 10.51 3.13
CA ILE A 179 12.75 9.67 3.25
C ILE A 179 12.40 8.18 3.30
N GLY A 180 11.12 7.84 3.31
CA GLY A 180 10.63 6.47 3.35
C GLY A 180 9.16 6.38 3.71
N LEU A 181 8.63 5.16 3.70
CA LEU A 181 7.24 4.85 4.00
C LEU A 181 7.17 3.98 5.25
N ASN A 182 6.54 4.46 6.31
CA ASN A 182 6.40 3.75 7.56
C ASN A 182 5.14 2.88 7.58
N LEU A 183 5.29 1.61 7.95
CA LEU A 183 4.21 0.64 8.11
C LEU A 183 3.58 0.64 9.50
N SER A 184 4.30 1.17 10.49
CA SER A 184 3.86 1.17 11.88
C SER A 184 2.53 1.91 12.05
N LYS A 185 1.65 1.37 12.89
CA LYS A 185 0.40 2.02 13.31
C LYS A 185 0.60 2.96 14.49
N VAL A 186 1.80 2.99 15.04
CA VAL A 186 2.18 3.85 16.18
C VAL A 186 2.98 5.02 15.64
N GLN A 187 2.71 6.21 16.14
CA GLN A 187 3.30 7.49 15.76
C GLN A 187 2.81 7.98 14.39
N THR A 188 3.48 7.59 13.30
CA THR A 188 3.11 8.00 11.94
C THR A 188 3.03 6.79 11.03
N ARG A 189 2.09 6.77 10.10
CA ARG A 189 1.93 5.73 9.09
C ARG A 189 1.94 6.39 7.71
N GLY A 190 2.69 5.83 6.76
CA GLY A 190 2.85 6.39 5.43
C GLY A 190 4.15 7.17 5.25
N PRO A 191 4.19 8.20 4.41
CA PRO A 191 5.39 8.97 4.12
C PRO A 191 5.99 9.63 5.37
N ILE A 192 7.30 9.50 5.53
CA ILE A 192 8.08 10.17 6.58
C ILE A 192 8.71 11.41 5.95
N GLY A 193 8.09 12.54 6.16
CA GLY A 193 8.55 13.85 5.69
C GLY A 193 9.05 14.75 6.81
N LEU A 194 9.13 16.04 6.53
CA LEU A 194 9.66 17.03 7.48
C LEU A 194 8.87 17.08 8.79
N GLU A 195 7.53 17.01 8.72
CA GLU A 195 6.67 17.06 9.91
C GLU A 195 6.93 15.88 10.86
N GLN A 196 7.13 14.67 10.32
CA GLN A 196 7.38 13.47 11.11
C GLN A 196 8.78 13.45 11.74
N LEU A 197 9.71 14.22 11.18
CA LEU A 197 11.10 14.32 11.66
C LEU A 197 11.31 15.46 12.65
N THR A 198 10.29 16.30 12.88
CA THR A 198 10.36 17.44 13.77
C THR A 198 9.35 17.32 14.90
N ASN A 199 9.55 18.10 15.97
CA ASN A 199 8.62 18.19 17.08
C ASN A 199 8.17 19.64 17.25
N GLU A 200 6.92 19.82 17.62
CA GLU A 200 6.37 21.12 17.97
C GLU A 200 6.83 21.55 19.36
N LYS A 201 7.08 22.84 19.51
CA LYS A 201 7.35 23.49 20.77
C LYS A 201 6.41 24.67 20.95
N TYR A 202 5.64 24.63 22.00
CA TYR A 202 4.77 25.74 22.35
C TYR A 202 5.52 26.77 23.18
N VAL A 203 5.49 28.03 22.77
CA VAL A 203 6.10 29.14 23.49
C VAL A 203 5.01 30.18 23.74
N ALA A 204 4.73 30.48 25.00
CA ALA A 204 3.78 31.51 25.40
C ALA A 204 4.52 32.70 25.98
N PHE A 205 4.23 33.90 25.46
CA PHE A 205 4.66 35.18 26.04
C PHE A 205 3.50 35.76 26.80
N GLY A 206 3.67 35.91 28.11
CA GLY A 206 2.63 36.45 28.98
C GLY A 206 3.04 37.76 29.65
N ALA A 207 2.05 38.50 30.15
CA ALA A 207 2.20 39.71 30.96
C ALA A 207 1.61 39.50 32.36
N GLY A 208 1.81 38.31 32.96
CA GLY A 208 1.31 37.95 34.28
C GLY A 208 -0.01 37.21 34.30
N GLN A 209 -0.45 36.63 33.15
CA GLN A 209 -1.64 35.79 33.10
C GLN A 209 -1.49 34.53 33.95
N LEU A 210 -2.52 34.22 34.73
CA LEU A 210 -2.58 33.09 35.64
C LEU A 210 -3.68 32.11 35.20
N ARG A 211 -3.48 30.82 35.42
CA ARG A 211 -4.50 29.81 35.14
C ARG A 211 -5.71 29.94 36.08
N HIS A 212 -5.45 30.37 37.30
CA HIS A 212 -6.48 30.61 38.32
C HIS A 212 -6.38 32.05 38.79
N PRO A 213 -7.48 32.69 39.22
CA PRO A 213 -7.42 33.98 39.86
C PRO A 213 -6.56 33.91 41.13
N HIS A 214 -5.99 35.04 41.51
CA HIS A 214 -5.21 35.14 42.74
C HIS A 214 -6.01 35.86 43.82
N PRO A 215 -6.14 35.33 45.04
CA PRO A 215 -5.50 34.11 45.57
C PRO A 215 -6.08 32.85 44.96
N VAL A 216 -5.24 31.76 44.96
CA VAL A 216 -5.65 30.43 44.47
C VAL A 216 -6.80 29.93 45.34
N PRO A 217 -7.89 29.38 44.75
CA PRO A 217 -8.99 28.79 45.52
C PRO A 217 -8.51 27.70 46.44
N GLU A 218 -9.00 27.70 47.67
CA GLU A 218 -8.60 26.69 48.68
C GLU A 218 -9.13 25.29 48.40
N THR A 219 -10.24 25.20 47.67
CA THR A 219 -10.83 23.94 47.31
C THR A 219 -10.99 23.73 45.81
N TYR A 220 -11.08 22.48 45.38
CA TYR A 220 -11.33 22.12 44.00
C TYR A 220 -12.71 22.62 43.50
N GLU A 221 -13.71 22.66 44.41
CA GLU A 221 -15.05 23.11 44.11
C GLU A 221 -15.07 24.62 43.80
N ASP A 222 -14.34 25.42 44.58
CA ASP A 222 -14.18 26.85 44.32
C ASP A 222 -13.52 27.11 42.98
N ALA A 223 -12.53 26.31 42.62
CA ALA A 223 -11.87 26.40 41.31
C ALA A 223 -12.80 26.04 40.12
N ILE A 224 -13.80 25.18 40.32
CA ILE A 224 -14.81 24.85 39.30
C ILE A 224 -15.85 25.97 39.19
N MET A 225 -16.26 26.56 40.26
CA MET A 225 -17.24 27.66 40.26
C MET A 225 -16.74 28.89 39.53
N LEU A 226 -15.45 29.20 39.64
CA LEU A 226 -14.80 30.28 38.92
C LEU A 226 -14.72 30.10 37.39
N LYS A 227 -14.88 28.88 36.90
CA LYS A 227 -14.95 28.61 35.46
C LYS A 227 -16.35 28.83 34.86
N ARG A 228 -17.37 29.02 35.66
CA ARG A 228 -18.77 29.16 35.24
C ARG A 228 -19.29 30.62 35.33
N ALA A 229 -18.49 31.52 35.86
CA ALA A 229 -18.73 32.96 35.90
C ALA A 229 -17.99 33.66 34.73
#